data_a9a505d5339ce861f2af25ec12b20dd8
#
_entry.id   a9a505d5339ce861f2af25ec12b20dd8
#
_cell.length_a   1.000
_cell.length_b   1.000
_cell.length_c   1.000
_cell.angle_alpha   90.00
_cell.angle_beta   90.00
_cell.angle_gamma   90.00
#
_symmetry.space_group_name_H-M   'P 1'
#
loop_
_entity.id
_entity.type
_entity.pdbx_description
1 polymer ?
#
loop_
_entity_poly.entity_id
_entity_poly.type
_entity_poly.pdbx_seq_one_letter_code
_entity_poly.pdbx_strand_id
1 'polypeptide(L)'
;MDDRLERIVRGFIPGQKIAVYPLSTRYGDILTAYGERCNTFEPSQVSLDEPFQAEFLNFDGSTITVRTEKYPCLRINISDLENIVPFNSAE
;
A
#
# COMPACT_ATOMS: atom_id res chain seq x y z
N MET A 1 2.77 6.71 -17.89
CA MET A 1 2.49 6.75 -16.45
C MET A 1 1.03 6.96 -16.21
N ASP A 2 0.47 6.26 -15.26
CA ASP A 2 -0.98 6.26 -15.07
C ASP A 2 -1.39 7.32 -14.05
N ASP A 3 -1.81 8.48 -14.55
CA ASP A 3 -2.24 9.57 -13.68
C ASP A 3 -3.54 9.25 -12.95
N ARG A 4 -4.29 8.25 -13.43
CA ARG A 4 -5.55 7.89 -12.81
C ARG A 4 -5.35 7.42 -11.38
N LEU A 5 -4.37 6.54 -11.16
CA LEU A 5 -4.11 6.03 -9.81
C LEU A 5 -3.62 7.14 -8.90
N GLU A 6 -2.78 8.02 -9.41
CA GLU A 6 -2.29 9.12 -8.61
C GLU A 6 -3.44 10.02 -8.16
N ARG A 7 -4.39 10.28 -9.04
CA ARG A 7 -5.55 11.12 -8.69
C ARG A 7 -6.39 10.46 -7.61
N ILE A 8 -6.59 9.15 -7.73
CA ILE A 8 -7.37 8.42 -6.73
C ILE A 8 -6.69 8.49 -5.37
N VAL A 9 -5.38 8.25 -5.36
CA VAL A 9 -4.63 8.18 -4.11
C VAL A 9 -4.57 9.56 -3.45
N ARG A 10 -4.47 10.62 -4.23
CA ARG A 10 -4.41 11.97 -3.66
C ARG A 10 -5.73 12.37 -3.00
N GLY A 11 -6.81 11.66 -3.31
CA GLY A 11 -8.08 11.90 -2.64
C GLY A 11 -8.25 11.14 -1.34
N PHE A 12 -7.34 10.25 -1.01
CA PHE A 12 -7.42 9.49 0.22
C PHE A 12 -6.96 10.33 1.41
N ILE A 13 -7.49 10.00 2.58
CA ILE A 13 -7.05 10.64 3.81
C ILE A 13 -6.43 9.57 4.71
N PRO A 14 -5.47 9.97 5.57
CA PRO A 14 -4.87 8.99 6.48
C PRO A 14 -5.92 8.32 7.35
N GLY A 15 -5.82 7.02 7.48
CA GLY A 15 -6.77 6.23 8.24
C GLY A 15 -7.90 5.66 7.41
N GLN A 16 -8.03 6.08 6.16
CA GLN A 16 -9.08 5.58 5.28
C GLN A 16 -8.78 4.14 4.86
N LYS A 17 -9.82 3.32 4.83
CA LYS A 17 -9.65 1.94 4.37
C LYS A 17 -9.73 1.89 2.86
N ILE A 18 -8.85 1.12 2.29
CA ILE A 18 -8.71 1.01 0.84
C ILE A 18 -8.52 -0.44 0.44
N ALA A 19 -8.81 -0.73 -0.81
CA ALA A 19 -8.52 -2.02 -1.42
C ALA A 19 -7.44 -1.81 -2.46
N VAL A 20 -6.39 -2.61 -2.39
CA VAL A 20 -5.21 -2.46 -3.24
C VAL A 20 -5.16 -3.64 -4.20
N TYR A 21 -5.02 -3.34 -5.49
CA TYR A 21 -4.98 -4.35 -6.55
C TYR A 21 -3.62 -4.29 -7.22
N PRO A 22 -2.68 -5.16 -6.82
CA PRO A 22 -1.35 -5.13 -7.44
C PRO A 22 -1.42 -5.70 -8.85
N LEU A 23 -0.49 -5.26 -9.68
CA LEU A 23 -0.26 -5.93 -10.95
C LEU A 23 0.25 -7.34 -10.66
N SER A 24 0.47 -8.15 -11.67
CA SER A 24 1.00 -9.48 -11.40
C SER A 24 2.21 -9.37 -10.49
N THR A 25 2.65 -10.45 -9.94
CA THR A 25 3.67 -10.55 -8.88
C THR A 25 4.58 -9.32 -8.73
N ARG A 26 4.34 -8.55 -7.68
CA ARG A 26 5.13 -7.38 -7.32
C ARG A 26 5.53 -7.50 -5.85
N TYR A 27 6.30 -6.52 -5.37
CA TYR A 27 6.80 -6.56 -4.01
C TYR A 27 6.56 -5.24 -3.32
N GLY A 28 6.21 -5.32 -2.04
CA GLY A 28 6.11 -4.15 -1.18
C GLY A 28 7.17 -4.21 -0.11
N ASP A 29 7.67 -3.05 0.30
CA ASP A 29 8.68 -2.96 1.35
C ASP A 29 8.01 -2.94 2.72
N ILE A 30 8.46 -3.82 3.60
CA ILE A 30 7.97 -3.89 4.97
C ILE A 30 8.78 -2.92 5.82
N LEU A 31 8.08 -2.06 6.53
CA LEU A 31 8.72 -1.07 7.40
C LEU A 31 8.28 -1.30 8.84
N THR A 32 9.06 -0.79 9.77
CA THR A 32 8.66 -0.78 11.16
C THR A 32 7.54 0.23 11.37
N ALA A 33 6.96 0.25 12.55
CA ALA A 33 5.92 1.21 12.88
C ALA A 33 6.44 2.65 12.81
N TYR A 34 7.75 2.82 12.81
CA TYR A 34 8.35 4.15 12.73
C TYR A 34 8.76 4.53 11.32
N GLY A 35 8.45 3.69 10.35
CA GLY A 35 8.76 3.99 8.96
C GLY A 35 10.16 3.61 8.53
N GLU A 36 10.90 2.91 9.37
CA GLU A 36 12.25 2.47 9.02
C GLU A 36 12.19 1.07 8.45
N ARG A 37 13.18 0.74 7.64
CA ARG A 37 13.26 -0.62 7.10
C ARG A 37 13.38 -1.61 8.23
N CYS A 38 12.64 -2.69 8.10
CA CYS A 38 12.76 -3.77 9.07
C CYS A 38 14.16 -4.36 8.97
N ASN A 39 14.91 -4.23 10.05
CA ASN A 39 16.27 -4.72 10.08
C ASN A 39 16.29 -6.02 10.85
N THR A 40 15.74 -7.06 10.26
CA THR A 40 15.67 -8.37 10.88
C THR A 40 16.24 -9.40 9.93
N PHE A 41 16.28 -10.63 10.39
CA PHE A 41 16.73 -11.73 9.55
C PHE A 41 15.67 -12.11 8.52
N GLU A 42 14.49 -11.56 8.64
CA GLU A 42 13.41 -11.87 7.70
C GLU A 42 13.49 -10.93 6.50
N PRO A 43 12.95 -11.37 5.35
CA PRO A 43 12.91 -10.50 4.18
C PRO A 43 12.18 -9.20 4.51
N SER A 44 12.70 -8.11 4.00
CA SER A 44 12.06 -6.82 4.20
C SER A 44 11.03 -6.53 3.11
N GLN A 45 10.75 -7.50 2.27
CA GLN A 45 9.77 -7.35 1.19
C GLN A 45 8.75 -8.48 1.25
N VAL A 46 7.54 -8.18 0.82
CA VAL A 46 6.47 -9.15 0.74
C VAL A 46 5.94 -9.20 -0.68
N SER A 47 5.61 -10.39 -1.12
CA SER A 47 5.06 -10.59 -2.45
C SER A 47 3.62 -10.12 -2.50
N LEU A 48 3.29 -9.34 -3.53
CA LEU A 48 1.95 -8.80 -3.72
C LEU A 48 1.40 -9.39 -5.02
N ASP A 49 0.66 -10.47 -4.91
CA ASP A 49 0.10 -11.11 -6.08
C ASP A 49 -1.42 -11.24 -6.02
N GLU A 50 -2.03 -10.74 -4.95
CA GLU A 50 -3.49 -10.78 -4.80
C GLU A 50 -3.97 -9.47 -4.23
N PRO A 51 -5.21 -9.07 -4.55
CA PRO A 51 -5.79 -7.87 -3.93
C PRO A 51 -5.88 -8.02 -2.42
N PHE A 52 -5.70 -6.92 -1.72
CA PHE A 52 -5.77 -6.95 -0.27
C PHE A 52 -6.33 -5.63 0.25
N GLN A 53 -6.79 -5.66 1.49
CA GLN A 53 -7.33 -4.49 2.16
C GLN A 53 -6.26 -3.90 3.07
N ALA A 54 -6.28 -2.58 3.17
CA ALA A 54 -5.27 -1.89 3.97
C ALA A 54 -5.84 -0.56 4.44
N GLU A 55 -5.12 0.06 5.36
CA GLU A 55 -5.44 1.39 5.83
C GLU A 55 -4.43 2.36 5.21
N PHE A 56 -4.92 3.38 4.54
CA PHE A 56 -4.05 4.35 3.89
C PHE A 56 -3.37 5.22 4.93
N LEU A 57 -2.06 5.40 4.82
CA LEU A 57 -1.31 6.23 5.74
C LEU A 57 -0.73 7.47 5.07
N ASN A 58 -0.10 7.30 3.91
CA ASN A 58 0.58 8.41 3.27
C ASN A 58 0.85 8.12 1.80
N PHE A 59 1.05 9.18 1.03
CA PHE A 59 1.45 9.09 -0.37
C PHE A 59 2.44 10.20 -0.62
N ASP A 60 3.62 9.85 -1.13
CA ASP A 60 4.70 10.83 -1.30
C ASP A 60 4.85 11.28 -2.76
N GLY A 61 3.93 10.92 -3.64
CA GLY A 61 3.99 11.27 -5.05
C GLY A 61 4.32 10.10 -5.95
N SER A 62 4.91 9.05 -5.42
CA SER A 62 5.22 7.86 -6.22
C SER A 62 4.98 6.58 -5.44
N THR A 63 4.97 6.64 -4.13
CA THR A 63 4.87 5.47 -3.27
C THR A 63 3.78 5.70 -2.23
N ILE A 64 2.92 4.69 -2.03
CA ILE A 64 1.94 4.76 -0.95
C ILE A 64 2.47 3.96 0.24
N THR A 65 2.10 4.42 1.42
CA THR A 65 2.37 3.71 2.66
C THR A 65 1.04 3.32 3.26
N VAL A 66 0.89 2.06 3.58
CA VAL A 66 -0.37 1.53 4.12
C VAL A 66 -0.08 0.65 5.31
N ARG A 67 -1.12 0.37 6.07
CA ARG A 67 -1.06 -0.55 7.21
C ARG A 67 -2.01 -1.70 6.95
N THR A 68 -1.52 -2.91 7.17
CA THR A 68 -2.35 -4.10 7.06
C THR A 68 -2.40 -4.78 8.41
N GLU A 69 -3.26 -5.79 8.53
CA GLU A 69 -3.31 -6.59 9.75
C GLU A 69 -1.96 -7.22 10.07
N LYS A 70 -1.24 -7.57 9.04
CA LYS A 70 0.00 -8.33 9.17
C LYS A 70 1.22 -7.43 9.30
N TYR A 71 1.18 -6.25 8.69
CA TYR A 71 2.33 -5.37 8.64
C TYR A 71 1.96 -3.99 9.13
N PRO A 72 2.73 -3.43 10.08
CA PRO A 72 2.42 -2.09 10.61
C PRO A 72 2.65 -0.99 9.58
N CYS A 73 3.55 -1.20 8.63
CA CYS A 73 3.82 -0.27 7.56
C CYS A 73 4.25 -1.05 6.34
N LEU A 74 3.61 -0.77 5.23
CA LEU A 74 3.94 -1.43 3.97
C LEU A 74 4.01 -0.35 2.90
N ARG A 75 5.16 -0.25 2.24
CA ARG A 75 5.37 0.76 1.22
C ARG A 75 5.31 0.11 -0.16
N ILE A 76 4.49 0.66 -1.02
CA ILE A 76 4.26 0.10 -2.34
C ILE A 76 4.38 1.21 -3.37
N ASN A 77 5.15 0.95 -4.44
CA ASN A 77 5.24 1.89 -5.54
C ASN A 77 3.93 1.88 -6.31
N ILE A 78 3.38 3.07 -6.58
CA ILE A 78 2.09 3.18 -7.25
C ILE A 78 2.14 2.56 -8.65
N SER A 79 3.31 2.52 -9.28
CA SER A 79 3.44 1.91 -10.60
C SER A 79 3.33 0.39 -10.56
N ASP A 80 3.37 -0.20 -9.38
CA ASP A 80 3.20 -1.65 -9.22
C ASP A 80 1.75 -2.04 -9.01
N LEU A 81 0.83 -1.09 -9.10
CA LEU A 81 -0.58 -1.33 -8.86
C LEU A 81 -1.39 -1.30 -10.14
N GLU A 82 -2.33 -2.21 -10.26
CA GLU A 82 -3.30 -2.19 -11.34
C GLU A 82 -4.42 -1.22 -11.01
N ASN A 83 -4.82 -1.20 -9.72
CA ASN A 83 -5.90 -0.33 -9.29
C ASN A 83 -5.83 -0.15 -7.78
N ILE A 84 -6.52 0.87 -7.30
CA ILE A 84 -6.64 1.13 -5.87
C ILE A 84 -7.93 1.91 -5.67
N VAL A 85 -8.77 1.45 -4.75
CA VAL A 85 -10.09 2.05 -4.56
C VAL A 85 -10.39 2.18 -3.08
N PRO A 86 -11.25 3.13 -2.70
CA PRO A 86 -11.71 3.21 -1.31
C PRO A 86 -12.48 1.93 -0.97
N PHE A 87 -12.25 1.43 0.21
CA PHE A 87 -12.97 0.26 0.69
C PHE A 87 -13.99 0.70 1.71
N ASN A 88 -15.25 0.62 1.34
CA ASN A 88 -16.33 0.92 2.28
C ASN A 88 -16.86 -0.38 2.82
N SER A 89 -16.48 -0.67 4.06
CA SER A 89 -17.13 -1.79 4.68
C SER A 89 -18.54 -1.32 4.99
N ALA A 90 -19.47 -1.76 4.20
CA ALA A 90 -20.86 -1.46 4.44
C ALA A 90 -21.22 -2.01 5.81
N GLU A 91 -21.61 -1.16 6.68
CA GLU A 91 -22.01 -1.63 7.97
C GLU A 91 -23.37 -2.16 7.94
#